data_6268889f9bb407f1af671e8e4b81643e
#
_entry.id   6268889f9bb407f1af671e8e4b81643e
#
_cell.length_a   1.000
_cell.length_b   1.000
_cell.length_c   1.000
_cell.angle_alpha   90.00
_cell.angle_beta   90.00
_cell.angle_gamma   90.00
#
_symmetry.space_group_name_H-M   'P 1'
#
loop_
_entity.id
_entity.type
_entity.pdbx_description
1 polymer ?
#
loop_
_entity_poly.entity_id
_entity_poly.type
_entity_poly.pdbx_seq_one_letter_code
_entity_poly.pdbx_strand_id
1 'polypeptide(L)'
;MPRQVLGLLKELGVSADHAENRGWGGLVNGSLVEAAISTGFVCLLSRDRLFSESASRALKRFPDFSVVLIVIPQVRGAEFVTRFRAAWQTQDLRPVPGSLVSWPAGK
;
A
#
# COMPACT_ATOMS: atom_id res chain seq x y z
N MET A 1 -1.03 -1.26 8.85
CA MET A 1 0.23 -1.92 8.40
C MET A 1 1.29 -1.79 9.49
N PRO A 2 1.97 -2.86 9.86
CA PRO A 2 3.03 -2.76 10.88
C PRO A 2 4.13 -1.77 10.46
N ARG A 3 4.65 -1.02 11.44
CA ARG A 3 5.70 -0.02 11.17
C ARG A 3 6.98 -0.65 10.65
N GLN A 4 7.23 -1.91 11.02
CA GLN A 4 8.42 -2.64 10.56
C GLN A 4 8.47 -2.80 9.04
N VAL A 5 7.33 -2.78 8.38
CA VAL A 5 7.27 -2.89 6.92
C VAL A 5 7.94 -1.69 6.24
N LEU A 6 7.88 -0.52 6.86
CA LEU A 6 8.53 0.67 6.32
C LEU A 6 10.04 0.48 6.21
N GLY A 7 10.66 -0.07 7.27
CA GLY A 7 12.08 -0.39 7.25
C GLY A 7 12.43 -1.44 6.20
N LEU A 8 11.59 -2.46 6.06
CA LEU A 8 11.77 -3.48 5.04
C LEU A 8 11.71 -2.90 3.64
N LEU A 9 10.75 -2.02 3.36
CA LEU A 9 10.64 -1.40 2.05
C LEU A 9 11.87 -0.57 1.71
N LYS A 10 12.45 0.12 2.70
CA LYS A 10 13.71 0.84 2.50
C LYS A 10 14.84 -0.09 2.11
N GLU A 11 14.94 -1.26 2.78
CA GLU A 11 15.95 -2.27 2.43
C GLU A 11 15.77 -2.76 0.98
N LEU A 12 14.53 -2.84 0.53
CA LEU A 12 14.20 -3.31 -0.81
C LEU A 12 14.33 -2.20 -1.87
N GLY A 13 14.78 -1.02 -1.49
CA GLY A 13 14.97 0.10 -2.40
C GLY A 13 13.69 0.84 -2.73
N VAL A 14 12.63 0.68 -1.95
CA VAL A 14 11.36 1.34 -2.16
C VAL A 14 11.24 2.57 -1.27
N SER A 15 10.96 3.72 -1.88
CA SER A 15 10.70 4.95 -1.14
C SER A 15 9.25 4.91 -0.64
N ALA A 16 9.08 4.88 0.67
CA ALA A 16 7.76 4.72 1.29
C ALA A 16 7.66 5.51 2.59
N ASP A 17 6.43 5.77 3.01
CA ASP A 17 6.15 6.39 4.29
C ASP A 17 4.77 5.96 4.79
N HIS A 18 4.55 6.06 6.09
CA HIS A 18 3.24 5.86 6.68
C HIS A 18 2.42 7.14 6.61
N ALA A 19 1.13 7.00 6.29
CA ALA A 19 0.21 8.14 6.29
C ALA A 19 0.20 8.86 7.63
N GLU A 20 0.28 8.13 8.73
CA GLU A 20 0.31 8.72 10.07
C GLU A 20 1.50 9.63 10.29
N ASN A 21 2.67 9.29 9.73
CA ASN A 21 3.87 10.11 9.85
C ASN A 21 3.70 11.47 9.16
N ARG A 22 2.76 11.56 8.24
CA ARG A 22 2.47 12.77 7.47
C ARG A 22 1.27 13.54 8.00
N GLY A 23 0.68 13.08 9.11
CA GLY A 23 -0.51 13.69 9.66
C GLY A 23 -1.78 13.37 8.87
N TRP A 24 -1.77 12.34 8.05
CA TRP A 24 -2.89 11.98 7.18
C TRP A 24 -3.82 10.92 7.77
N GLY A 25 -3.59 10.52 9.02
CA GLY A 25 -4.37 9.45 9.64
C GLY A 25 -5.88 9.71 9.69
N GLY A 26 -6.27 10.98 9.69
CA GLY A 26 -7.69 11.37 9.69
C GLY A 26 -8.28 11.63 8.32
N LEU A 27 -7.49 11.51 7.26
CA LEU A 27 -7.99 11.76 5.91
C LEU A 27 -8.84 10.60 5.42
N VAL A 28 -9.95 10.91 4.76
CA VAL A 28 -10.77 9.91 4.11
C VAL A 28 -10.20 9.57 2.73
N ASN A 29 -10.71 8.51 2.16
CA ASN A 29 -10.16 7.82 1.00
C ASN A 29 -9.67 8.70 -0.15
N GLY A 30 -10.57 9.50 -0.72
CA GLY A 30 -10.22 10.38 -1.85
C GLY A 30 -9.23 11.46 -1.46
N SER A 31 -9.40 12.04 -0.27
CA SER A 31 -8.49 13.08 0.24
C SER A 31 -7.11 12.52 0.51
N LEU A 32 -7.02 11.27 0.98
CA LEU A 32 -5.74 10.60 1.21
C LEU A 32 -5.01 10.37 -0.11
N VAL A 33 -5.72 9.92 -1.13
CA VAL A 33 -5.14 9.71 -2.47
C VAL A 33 -4.63 11.04 -3.03
N GLU A 34 -5.41 12.11 -2.92
CA GLU A 34 -4.97 13.44 -3.38
C GLU A 34 -3.72 13.91 -2.66
N ALA A 35 -3.67 13.74 -1.33
CA ALA A 35 -2.51 14.14 -0.54
C ALA A 35 -1.26 13.35 -0.95
N ALA A 36 -1.41 12.05 -1.18
CA ALA A 36 -0.32 11.19 -1.62
C ALA A 36 0.22 11.63 -2.98
N ILE A 37 -0.66 11.89 -3.93
CA ILE A 37 -0.29 12.35 -5.27
C ILE A 37 0.43 13.70 -5.20
N SER A 38 -0.11 14.64 -4.43
CA SER A 38 0.48 15.97 -4.27
C SER A 38 1.89 15.93 -3.68
N THR A 39 2.20 14.87 -2.94
CA THR A 39 3.50 14.69 -2.31
C THR A 39 4.45 13.86 -3.20
N GLY A 40 3.97 13.33 -4.31
CA GLY A 40 4.79 12.59 -5.27
C GLY A 40 4.72 11.07 -5.15
N PHE A 41 3.86 10.54 -4.29
CA PHE A 41 3.65 9.11 -4.21
C PHE A 41 2.79 8.63 -5.39
N VAL A 42 2.99 7.37 -5.77
CA VAL A 42 2.30 6.78 -6.93
C VAL A 42 1.43 5.59 -6.56
N CYS A 43 1.50 5.14 -5.31
CA CYS A 43 0.81 3.94 -4.88
C CYS A 43 0.46 3.99 -3.39
N LEU A 44 -0.68 3.42 -3.06
CA LEU A 44 -1.14 3.23 -1.68
C LEU A 44 -1.18 1.73 -1.38
N LEU A 45 -0.53 1.33 -0.30
CA LEU A 45 -0.60 -0.05 0.20
C LEU A 45 -1.51 -0.07 1.42
N SER A 46 -2.45 -0.99 1.44
CA SER A 46 -3.38 -1.15 2.56
C SER A 46 -3.68 -2.61 2.81
N ARG A 47 -3.98 -2.96 4.05
CA ARG A 47 -4.47 -4.29 4.42
C ARG A 47 -5.98 -4.32 4.58
N ASP A 48 -6.61 -3.16 4.55
CA ASP A 48 -8.06 -3.02 4.74
C ASP A 48 -8.75 -3.08 3.38
N ARG A 49 -9.54 -4.14 3.17
CA ARG A 49 -10.25 -4.34 1.89
C ARG A 49 -11.23 -3.22 1.62
N LEU A 50 -12.04 -2.86 2.61
CA LEU A 50 -13.06 -1.82 2.42
C LEU A 50 -12.43 -0.47 2.14
N PHE A 51 -11.36 -0.13 2.87
CA PHE A 51 -10.62 1.10 2.63
C PHE A 51 -10.01 1.09 1.22
N SER A 52 -9.40 -0.04 0.82
CA SER A 52 -8.77 -0.15 -0.50
C SER A 52 -9.81 0.00 -1.61
N GLU A 53 -10.97 -0.61 -1.48
CA GLU A 53 -12.05 -0.47 -2.46
C GLU A 53 -12.54 0.96 -2.54
N SER A 54 -12.71 1.63 -1.40
CA SER A 54 -13.12 3.02 -1.38
C SER A 54 -12.08 3.93 -2.00
N ALA A 55 -10.80 3.73 -1.67
CA ALA A 55 -9.71 4.52 -2.23
C ALA A 55 -9.61 4.30 -3.74
N SER A 56 -9.88 3.09 -4.23
CA SER A 56 -9.79 2.79 -5.65
C SER A 56 -10.79 3.57 -6.50
N ARG A 57 -11.88 4.04 -5.89
CA ARG A 57 -12.84 4.88 -6.62
C ARG A 57 -12.23 6.21 -7.08
N ALA A 58 -11.26 6.72 -6.34
CA ALA A 58 -10.56 7.94 -6.72
C ALA A 58 -9.67 7.74 -7.95
N LEU A 59 -9.36 6.50 -8.32
CA LEU A 59 -8.50 6.21 -9.47
C LEU A 59 -9.14 6.63 -10.79
N LYS A 60 -10.44 6.82 -10.84
CA LYS A 60 -11.11 7.38 -12.02
C LYS A 60 -10.64 8.81 -12.31
N ARG A 61 -10.32 9.56 -11.24
CA ARG A 61 -9.81 10.93 -11.34
C ARG A 61 -8.29 10.98 -11.41
N PHE A 62 -7.62 9.93 -10.93
CA PHE A 62 -6.17 9.86 -10.83
C PHE A 62 -5.66 8.54 -11.43
N PRO A 63 -5.73 8.41 -12.77
CA PRO A 63 -5.47 7.13 -13.43
C PRO A 63 -4.00 6.67 -13.37
N ASP A 64 -3.08 7.55 -12.97
CA ASP A 64 -1.68 7.18 -12.82
C ASP A 64 -1.35 6.65 -11.42
N PHE A 65 -2.27 6.79 -10.49
CA PHE A 65 -2.10 6.30 -9.12
C PHE A 65 -2.60 4.85 -9.02
N SER A 66 -2.07 4.12 -8.05
CA SER A 66 -2.43 2.71 -7.84
C SER A 66 -2.78 2.45 -6.40
N VAL A 67 -3.63 1.45 -6.17
CA VAL A 67 -3.93 0.95 -4.82
C VAL A 67 -3.63 -0.54 -4.80
N VAL A 68 -2.90 -0.99 -3.78
CA VAL A 68 -2.58 -2.40 -3.59
C VAL A 68 -3.13 -2.86 -2.25
N LEU A 69 -3.95 -3.90 -2.29
CA LEU A 69 -4.44 -4.57 -1.09
C LEU A 69 -3.46 -5.68 -0.73
N ILE A 70 -2.84 -5.55 0.44
CA ILE A 70 -1.89 -6.55 0.95
C ILE A 70 -2.69 -7.66 1.63
N VAL A 71 -2.64 -8.86 1.07
CA VAL A 71 -3.44 -10.01 1.52
C VAL A 71 -2.66 -10.99 2.40
N ILE A 72 -1.66 -10.49 3.11
CA ILE A 72 -0.93 -11.27 4.10
C ILE A 72 -1.77 -11.35 5.38
N PRO A 73 -1.92 -12.53 6.00
CA PRO A 73 -2.70 -12.66 7.23
C PRO A 73 -2.22 -11.74 8.34
N GLN A 74 -3.13 -11.33 9.21
CA GLN A 74 -2.78 -10.47 10.34
C GLN A 74 -2.01 -11.27 11.37
N VAL A 75 -0.74 -10.95 11.53
CA VAL A 75 0.19 -11.59 12.47
C VAL A 75 1.02 -10.50 13.14
N ARG A 76 1.83 -10.85 14.12
CA ARG A 76 2.72 -9.90 14.79
C ARG A 76 3.67 -9.24 13.77
N GLY A 77 4.10 -8.01 14.07
CA GLY A 77 4.91 -7.22 13.17
C GLY A 77 6.13 -7.93 12.59
N ALA A 78 6.89 -8.64 13.42
CA ALA A 78 8.08 -9.37 12.99
C ALA A 78 7.72 -10.51 12.02
N GLU A 79 6.66 -11.27 12.32
CA GLU A 79 6.19 -12.33 11.44
C GLU A 79 5.61 -11.77 10.15
N PHE A 80 4.92 -10.63 10.23
CA PHE A 80 4.39 -9.97 9.05
C PHE A 80 5.52 -9.57 8.10
N VAL A 81 6.60 -9.00 8.63
CA VAL A 81 7.79 -8.64 7.84
C VAL A 81 8.40 -9.87 7.18
N THR A 82 8.50 -10.99 7.91
CA THR A 82 9.03 -12.23 7.36
C THR A 82 8.18 -12.72 6.19
N ARG A 83 6.86 -12.72 6.34
CA ARG A 83 5.94 -13.14 5.29
C ARG A 83 5.95 -12.19 4.10
N PHE A 84 6.07 -10.89 4.36
CA PHE A 84 6.15 -9.88 3.30
C PHE A 84 7.42 -10.08 2.48
N ARG A 85 8.56 -10.28 3.16
CA ARG A 85 9.84 -10.53 2.50
C ARG A 85 9.79 -11.81 1.64
N ALA A 86 9.21 -12.87 2.17
CA ALA A 86 9.07 -14.13 1.43
C ALA A 86 8.20 -13.94 0.18
N ALA A 87 7.09 -13.23 0.31
CA ALA A 87 6.23 -12.94 -0.82
C ALA A 87 6.94 -12.07 -1.87
N TRP A 88 7.72 -11.11 -1.43
CA TRP A 88 8.50 -10.25 -2.33
C TRP A 88 9.50 -11.06 -3.15
N GLN A 89 10.09 -12.08 -2.57
CA GLN A 89 11.07 -12.94 -3.26
C GLN A 89 10.42 -13.83 -4.32
N THR A 90 9.14 -14.15 -4.16
CA THR A 90 8.43 -15.02 -5.10
C THR A 90 7.57 -14.25 -6.10
N GLN A 91 7.07 -13.09 -5.72
CA GLN A 91 6.23 -12.26 -6.57
C GLN A 91 6.59 -10.79 -6.37
N ASP A 92 7.09 -10.15 -7.39
CA ASP A 92 7.33 -8.71 -7.34
C ASP A 92 6.03 -7.97 -7.08
N LEU A 93 6.09 -6.98 -6.20
CA LEU A 93 4.98 -6.06 -6.02
C LEU A 93 4.97 -5.09 -7.20
N ARG A 94 3.99 -5.21 -8.07
CA ARG A 94 3.86 -4.37 -9.26
C ARG A 94 2.54 -3.64 -9.26
N PRO A 95 2.52 -2.39 -8.79
CA PRO A 95 1.31 -1.58 -8.89
C PRO A 95 0.87 -1.41 -10.34
N VAL A 96 -0.43 -1.46 -10.56
CA VAL A 96 -1.00 -1.23 -11.89
C VAL A 96 -1.69 0.12 -11.89
N PRO A 97 -1.20 1.11 -12.65
CA PRO A 97 -1.81 2.43 -12.67
C PRO A 97 -3.31 2.39 -12.97
N GLY A 98 -4.06 3.14 -12.20
CA GLY A 98 -5.51 3.22 -12.36
C GLY A 98 -6.29 2.04 -11.82
N SER A 99 -5.62 1.10 -11.14
CA SER A 99 -6.26 -0.14 -10.69
C SER A 99 -6.00 -0.45 -9.23
N LEU A 100 -6.91 -1.22 -8.65
CA LEU A 100 -6.73 -1.89 -7.37
C LEU A 100 -6.33 -3.33 -7.64
N VAL A 101 -5.21 -3.75 -7.10
CA VAL A 101 -4.75 -5.14 -7.20
C VAL A 101 -4.49 -5.71 -5.82
N SER A 102 -4.60 -7.03 -5.68
CA SER A 102 -4.24 -7.73 -4.45
C SER A 102 -2.84 -8.30 -4.58
N TRP A 103 -2.07 -8.23 -3.50
CA TRP A 103 -0.71 -8.78 -3.49
C TRP A 103 -0.38 -9.36 -2.11
N PRO A 104 0.31 -10.51 -2.01
CA PRO A 104 0.68 -11.38 -3.16
C PRO A 104 -0.56 -11.89 -3.88
N ALA A 105 -0.41 -12.14 -5.19
CA ALA A 105 -1.52 -12.62 -5.97
C ALA A 105 -1.97 -13.98 -5.43
N GLY A 106 -3.26 -14.08 -5.16
CA GLY A 106 -3.85 -15.31 -4.67
C GLY A 106 -3.80 -16.41 -5.71
N LYS A 107 -4.07 -17.59 -5.23
CA LYS A 107 -4.19 -18.74 -6.11
C LYS A 107 -5.61 -18.93 -6.56
#